data_8b25970cee6f5f5e8bebbc8cbb9f04b2
#
_entry.id   8b25970cee6f5f5e8bebbc8cbb9f04b2
#
_cell.length_a   1.000
_cell.length_b   1.000
_cell.length_c   1.000
_cell.angle_alpha   90.00
_cell.angle_beta   90.00
_cell.angle_gamma   90.00
#
_symmetry.space_group_name_H-M   'P 1'
#
loop_
_entity.id
_entity.type
_entity.pdbx_description
1 polymer ?
#
loop_
_entity_poly.entity_id
_entity_poly.type
_entity_poly.pdbx_seq_one_letter_code
_entity_poly.pdbx_strand_id
1 'polypeptide(L)'
;MNFFKILLMELRAIVSHKGVLLILIGAPLIYGLLYPLPYLKDIVTQQKIALVDEDNSFLSRQLAFMAQSSNELEIAFFSPSMLEAKKLLKEEKIYGILHIPSHFEANIYKQVPVTIDFYANSNYFLIYGALANAVVGSINALNDEIRFKRNAQIEEAELGTDGIKIRPIALYNPSEGYLNYALSSVFIFILHQVMLITSSMFTSSRRLELALLDKKQIALRLCARLLVFMGAFSVFILWYFGALFSFYGIERHGSALMVFLNSLIFMLAALSLGSFLGAWIKNEAHTTQIVLISSLPLIFMMGFVWPFESLPSYLQVFVQIVPAYHGISLLGRLNQMHAEFIDVSIHFYALIAIFIVSFIGCVFKLSSLKKACENA
;
A
#
# COMPACT_ATOMS: atom_id res chain seq x y z
N MET A 1 -10.73 40.25 17.34
CA MET A 1 -11.81 39.20 17.35
C MET A 1 -11.29 38.01 18.15
N ASN A 2 -12.10 37.46 19.08
CA ASN A 2 -11.67 36.32 19.90
C ASN A 2 -11.46 35.10 18.99
N PHE A 3 -10.40 34.30 19.24
CA PHE A 3 -10.03 33.11 18.43
C PHE A 3 -11.21 32.14 18.27
N PHE A 4 -11.99 31.92 19.34
CA PHE A 4 -13.18 31.06 19.31
C PHE A 4 -14.24 31.54 18.29
N LYS A 5 -14.44 32.85 18.14
CA LYS A 5 -15.34 33.38 17.10
C LYS A 5 -14.80 33.12 15.69
N ILE A 6 -13.48 33.20 15.52
CA ILE A 6 -12.83 32.86 14.24
C ILE A 6 -13.04 31.37 13.92
N LEU A 7 -12.84 30.50 14.90
CA LEU A 7 -13.03 29.05 14.76
C LEU A 7 -14.47 28.71 14.32
N LEU A 8 -15.47 29.26 14.97
CA LEU A 8 -16.88 29.06 14.61
C LEU A 8 -17.21 29.59 13.21
N MET A 9 -16.60 30.72 12.83
CA MET A 9 -16.80 31.30 11.51
C MET A 9 -16.18 30.40 10.43
N GLU A 10 -14.97 29.88 10.60
CA GLU A 10 -14.33 28.95 9.66
C GLU A 10 -15.12 27.63 9.59
N LEU A 11 -15.59 27.10 10.74
CA LEU A 11 -16.44 25.91 10.78
C LEU A 11 -17.73 26.10 9.95
N ARG A 12 -18.47 27.19 10.18
CA ARG A 12 -19.68 27.49 9.40
C ARG A 12 -19.37 27.64 7.90
N ALA A 13 -18.26 28.27 7.60
CA ALA A 13 -17.85 28.48 6.21
C ALA A 13 -17.48 27.19 5.48
N ILE A 14 -16.79 26.25 6.15
CA ILE A 14 -16.44 24.94 5.61
C ILE A 14 -17.71 24.10 5.41
N VAL A 15 -18.61 24.05 6.40
CA VAL A 15 -19.87 23.30 6.31
C VAL A 15 -20.80 23.87 5.25
N SER A 16 -20.76 25.18 4.99
CA SER A 16 -21.58 25.82 3.94
C SER A 16 -21.02 25.63 2.53
N HIS A 17 -19.75 25.19 2.39
CA HIS A 17 -19.11 25.00 1.09
C HIS A 17 -19.41 23.60 0.54
N LYS A 18 -20.46 23.46 -0.26
CA LYS A 18 -20.99 22.18 -0.74
C LYS A 18 -19.91 21.28 -1.39
N GLY A 19 -19.03 21.85 -2.22
CA GLY A 19 -17.96 21.09 -2.89
C GLY A 19 -16.94 20.53 -1.91
N VAL A 20 -16.48 21.35 -0.95
CA VAL A 20 -15.55 20.90 0.10
C VAL A 20 -16.19 19.84 0.99
N LEU A 21 -17.44 20.05 1.40
CA LEU A 21 -18.17 19.11 2.28
C LEU A 21 -18.39 17.76 1.57
N LEU A 22 -18.75 17.78 0.29
CA LEU A 22 -18.91 16.57 -0.52
C LEU A 22 -17.63 15.74 -0.58
N ILE A 23 -16.49 16.39 -0.82
CA ILE A 23 -15.19 15.70 -0.92
C ILE A 23 -14.72 15.26 0.47
N LEU A 24 -14.85 16.13 1.49
CA LEU A 24 -14.42 15.86 2.86
C LEU A 24 -15.10 14.61 3.44
N ILE A 25 -16.40 14.43 3.18
CA ILE A 25 -17.18 13.32 3.73
C ILE A 25 -17.30 12.19 2.72
N GLY A 26 -17.66 12.51 1.47
CA GLY A 26 -17.97 11.51 0.45
C GLY A 26 -16.76 10.69 0.04
N ALA A 27 -15.62 11.33 -0.22
CA ALA A 27 -14.44 10.61 -0.69
C ALA A 27 -13.90 9.59 0.35
N PRO A 28 -13.67 9.94 1.64
CA PRO A 28 -13.20 8.95 2.61
C PRO A 28 -14.20 7.81 2.83
N LEU A 29 -15.50 8.07 2.85
CA LEU A 29 -16.50 7.02 3.01
C LEU A 29 -16.53 6.07 1.81
N ILE A 30 -16.59 6.63 0.60
CA ILE A 30 -16.66 5.83 -0.64
C ILE A 30 -15.38 5.01 -0.80
N TYR A 31 -14.21 5.63 -0.72
CA TYR A 31 -12.94 4.92 -0.88
C TYR A 31 -12.67 3.92 0.24
N GLY A 32 -13.05 4.24 1.49
CA GLY A 32 -12.91 3.32 2.62
C GLY A 32 -13.71 2.04 2.46
N LEU A 33 -14.88 2.11 1.80
CA LEU A 33 -15.74 0.95 1.58
C LEU A 33 -15.47 0.25 0.24
N LEU A 34 -15.28 1.00 -0.85
CA LEU A 34 -15.17 0.41 -2.20
C LEU A 34 -13.75 -0.08 -2.52
N TYR A 35 -12.72 0.60 -2.03
CA TYR A 35 -11.34 0.24 -2.38
C TYR A 35 -10.93 -1.16 -1.94
N PRO A 36 -11.32 -1.65 -0.73
CA PRO A 36 -10.97 -3.00 -0.30
C PRO A 36 -11.71 -4.12 -1.02
N LEU A 37 -12.87 -3.85 -1.65
CA LEU A 37 -13.74 -4.91 -2.22
C LEU A 37 -13.04 -5.87 -3.20
N PRO A 38 -12.20 -5.40 -4.14
CA PRO A 38 -11.47 -6.29 -5.04
C PRO A 38 -10.49 -7.23 -4.33
N TYR A 39 -10.05 -6.85 -3.12
CA TYR A 39 -9.01 -7.54 -2.35
C TYR A 39 -9.56 -8.37 -1.18
N LEU A 40 -10.88 -8.53 -1.06
CA LEU A 40 -11.51 -9.26 0.05
C LEU A 40 -11.08 -10.72 0.14
N LYS A 41 -10.62 -11.32 -0.97
CA LYS A 41 -10.05 -12.67 -0.96
C LYS A 41 -8.63 -12.71 -0.39
N ASP A 42 -8.04 -11.56 -0.10
CA ASP A 42 -6.72 -11.30 0.52
C ASP A 42 -5.55 -12.08 -0.08
N ILE A 43 -5.72 -13.37 -0.31
CA ILE A 43 -4.70 -14.31 -0.81
C ILE A 43 -5.11 -14.79 -2.21
N VAL A 44 -4.11 -14.95 -3.08
CA VAL A 44 -4.29 -15.60 -4.38
C VAL A 44 -4.53 -17.10 -4.13
N THR A 45 -5.73 -17.59 -4.43
CA THR A 45 -6.10 -18.99 -4.21
C THR A 45 -6.62 -19.63 -5.49
N GLN A 46 -6.44 -20.97 -5.59
CA GLN A 46 -7.04 -21.83 -6.63
C GLN A 46 -6.78 -21.32 -8.06
N GLN A 47 -5.55 -20.86 -8.32
CA GLN A 47 -5.17 -20.44 -9.65
C GLN A 47 -4.94 -21.67 -10.55
N LYS A 48 -5.59 -21.67 -11.69
CA LYS A 48 -5.56 -22.80 -12.62
C LYS A 48 -4.22 -22.96 -13.27
N ILE A 49 -3.66 -24.17 -13.21
CA ILE A 49 -2.46 -24.58 -13.94
C ILE A 49 -2.71 -25.81 -14.78
N ALA A 50 -1.85 -26.08 -15.74
CA ALA A 50 -1.77 -27.38 -16.42
C ALA A 50 -0.60 -28.18 -15.86
N LEU A 51 -0.80 -29.48 -15.72
CA LEU A 51 0.26 -30.45 -15.49
C LEU A 51 0.61 -31.17 -16.79
N VAL A 52 1.89 -31.16 -17.12
CA VAL A 52 2.48 -31.99 -18.18
C VAL A 52 3.40 -32.98 -17.49
N ASP A 53 2.93 -34.23 -17.30
CA ASP A 53 3.68 -35.31 -16.68
C ASP A 53 4.12 -36.31 -17.76
N GLU A 54 5.41 -36.27 -18.08
CA GLU A 54 6.00 -37.20 -19.07
C GLU A 54 6.51 -38.50 -18.44
N ASP A 55 6.55 -38.58 -17.08
CA ASP A 55 7.04 -39.74 -16.35
C ASP A 55 5.94 -40.72 -15.96
N ASN A 56 4.76 -40.21 -15.61
CA ASN A 56 3.60 -41.00 -15.20
C ASN A 56 3.90 -41.99 -14.08
N SER A 57 4.88 -41.71 -13.23
CA SER A 57 5.36 -42.59 -12.14
C SER A 57 4.58 -42.40 -10.84
N PHE A 58 4.95 -43.12 -9.80
CA PHE A 58 4.41 -42.92 -8.46
C PHE A 58 4.82 -41.59 -7.88
N LEU A 59 6.12 -41.22 -8.00
CA LEU A 59 6.62 -39.95 -7.45
C LEU A 59 6.10 -38.74 -8.21
N SER A 60 5.88 -38.84 -9.55
CA SER A 60 5.29 -37.73 -10.31
C SER A 60 3.84 -37.46 -9.86
N ARG A 61 3.06 -38.50 -9.67
CA ARG A 61 1.68 -38.36 -9.11
C ARG A 61 1.67 -37.85 -7.68
N GLN A 62 2.65 -38.25 -6.86
CA GLN A 62 2.79 -37.74 -5.51
C GLN A 62 3.11 -36.24 -5.49
N LEU A 63 4.01 -35.78 -6.36
CA LEU A 63 4.29 -34.36 -6.53
C LEU A 63 3.04 -33.60 -6.97
N ALA A 64 2.31 -34.12 -7.96
CA ALA A 64 1.06 -33.53 -8.44
C ALA A 64 0.02 -33.42 -7.31
N PHE A 65 -0.09 -34.45 -6.48
CA PHE A 65 -0.99 -34.45 -5.30
C PHE A 65 -0.56 -33.40 -4.27
N MET A 66 0.73 -33.28 -3.97
CA MET A 66 1.25 -32.25 -3.05
C MET A 66 1.01 -30.85 -3.59
N ALA A 67 1.25 -30.65 -4.90
CA ALA A 67 0.96 -29.38 -5.56
C ALA A 67 -0.54 -29.05 -5.49
N GLN A 68 -1.42 -29.99 -5.83
CA GLN A 68 -2.88 -29.83 -5.74
C GLN A 68 -3.38 -29.55 -4.31
N SER A 69 -2.62 -29.97 -3.29
CA SER A 69 -2.98 -29.77 -1.89
C SER A 69 -2.64 -28.36 -1.38
N SER A 70 -1.93 -27.56 -2.16
CA SER A 70 -1.70 -26.16 -1.82
C SER A 70 -2.97 -25.32 -2.06
N ASN A 71 -3.13 -24.26 -1.29
CA ASN A 71 -4.30 -23.38 -1.43
C ASN A 71 -4.21 -22.46 -2.66
N GLU A 72 -3.01 -22.24 -3.17
CA GLU A 72 -2.71 -21.23 -4.19
C GLU A 72 -2.99 -21.74 -5.59
N LEU A 73 -2.85 -23.05 -5.84
CA LEU A 73 -2.98 -23.60 -7.19
C LEU A 73 -4.06 -24.68 -7.28
N GLU A 74 -4.62 -24.82 -8.49
CA GLU A 74 -5.53 -25.88 -8.90
C GLU A 74 -4.98 -26.50 -10.20
N ILE A 75 -4.70 -27.81 -10.21
CA ILE A 75 -4.38 -28.54 -11.44
C ILE A 75 -5.69 -28.76 -12.22
N ALA A 76 -6.07 -27.76 -13.02
CA ALA A 76 -7.32 -27.80 -13.78
C ALA A 76 -7.21 -28.64 -15.07
N PHE A 77 -6.02 -28.83 -15.61
CA PHE A 77 -5.80 -29.55 -16.84
C PHE A 77 -4.60 -30.50 -16.74
N PHE A 78 -4.81 -31.74 -17.17
CA PHE A 78 -3.74 -32.70 -17.44
C PHE A 78 -3.47 -32.69 -18.95
N SER A 79 -2.36 -32.11 -19.36
CA SER A 79 -2.06 -31.91 -20.79
C SER A 79 -1.07 -32.98 -21.26
N PRO A 80 -1.36 -33.65 -22.37
CA PRO A 80 -0.49 -34.71 -22.90
C PRO A 80 0.80 -34.17 -23.54
N SER A 81 0.86 -32.85 -23.76
CA SER A 81 2.01 -32.20 -24.37
C SER A 81 2.22 -30.78 -23.94
N MET A 82 3.46 -30.34 -23.92
CA MET A 82 3.83 -28.95 -23.67
C MET A 82 3.20 -27.96 -24.69
N LEU A 83 3.00 -28.40 -25.93
CA LEU A 83 2.39 -27.56 -26.98
C LEU A 83 0.96 -27.19 -26.64
N GLU A 84 0.16 -28.16 -26.18
CA GLU A 84 -1.22 -27.97 -25.79
C GLU A 84 -1.32 -27.11 -24.50
N ALA A 85 -0.49 -27.37 -23.50
CA ALA A 85 -0.41 -26.57 -22.29
C ALA A 85 -0.05 -25.10 -22.59
N LYS A 86 0.92 -24.85 -23.47
CA LYS A 86 1.26 -23.49 -23.91
C LYS A 86 0.11 -22.79 -24.64
N LYS A 87 -0.73 -23.54 -25.38
CA LYS A 87 -1.93 -22.98 -26.01
C LYS A 87 -2.93 -22.52 -24.95
N LEU A 88 -3.20 -23.36 -23.94
CA LEU A 88 -4.08 -22.97 -22.81
C LEU A 88 -3.56 -21.74 -22.08
N LEU A 89 -2.24 -21.61 -21.90
CA LEU A 89 -1.63 -20.45 -21.27
C LEU A 89 -1.81 -19.17 -22.11
N LYS A 90 -1.66 -19.27 -23.45
CA LYS A 90 -1.92 -18.15 -24.37
C LYS A 90 -3.39 -17.73 -24.43
N GLU A 91 -4.29 -18.68 -24.25
CA GLU A 91 -5.74 -18.44 -24.18
C GLU A 91 -6.20 -17.95 -22.79
N GLU A 92 -5.28 -17.72 -21.86
CA GLU A 92 -5.53 -17.30 -20.47
C GLU A 92 -6.49 -18.22 -19.70
N LYS A 93 -6.59 -19.48 -20.11
CA LYS A 93 -7.36 -20.51 -19.40
C LYS A 93 -6.65 -21.04 -18.17
N ILE A 94 -5.31 -20.90 -18.16
CA ILE A 94 -4.41 -21.26 -17.06
C ILE A 94 -3.37 -20.16 -16.86
N TYR A 95 -2.79 -20.10 -15.67
CA TYR A 95 -1.75 -19.13 -15.29
C TYR A 95 -0.36 -19.72 -15.20
N GLY A 96 -0.25 -21.05 -15.20
CA GLY A 96 1.04 -21.74 -15.15
C GLY A 96 0.98 -23.15 -15.72
N ILE A 97 2.17 -23.73 -15.96
CA ILE A 97 2.37 -25.10 -16.43
C ILE A 97 3.44 -25.72 -15.54
N LEU A 98 3.10 -26.82 -14.85
CA LEU A 98 4.06 -27.64 -14.14
C LEU A 98 4.47 -28.79 -15.06
N HIS A 99 5.75 -28.85 -15.40
CA HIS A 99 6.31 -29.88 -16.28
C HIS A 99 7.21 -30.83 -15.50
N ILE A 100 6.85 -32.11 -15.48
CA ILE A 100 7.62 -33.19 -14.90
C ILE A 100 8.24 -33.98 -16.04
N PRO A 101 9.59 -34.00 -16.15
CA PRO A 101 10.29 -34.64 -17.27
C PRO A 101 10.22 -36.17 -17.18
N SER A 102 10.42 -36.84 -18.31
CA SER A 102 10.57 -38.28 -18.39
C SER A 102 11.75 -38.79 -17.53
N HIS A 103 11.64 -40.00 -17.01
CA HIS A 103 12.59 -40.61 -16.09
C HIS A 103 12.77 -39.89 -14.75
N PHE A 104 11.78 -39.11 -14.32
CA PHE A 104 11.82 -38.35 -13.07
C PHE A 104 12.08 -39.28 -11.88
N GLU A 105 11.23 -40.29 -11.65
CA GLU A 105 11.36 -41.23 -10.53
C GLU A 105 12.64 -42.08 -10.64
N ALA A 106 12.96 -42.58 -11.84
CA ALA A 106 14.15 -43.40 -12.06
C ALA A 106 15.45 -42.64 -11.75
N ASN A 107 15.51 -41.35 -12.08
CA ASN A 107 16.68 -40.52 -11.79
C ASN A 107 16.79 -40.20 -10.30
N ILE A 108 15.68 -39.98 -9.60
CA ILE A 108 15.67 -39.76 -8.16
C ILE A 108 16.21 -40.99 -7.41
N TYR A 109 15.78 -42.19 -7.79
CA TYR A 109 16.31 -43.41 -7.19
C TYR A 109 17.78 -43.66 -7.50
N LYS A 110 18.27 -43.22 -8.67
CA LYS A 110 19.69 -43.25 -9.03
C LYS A 110 20.53 -42.12 -8.43
N GLN A 111 19.90 -41.22 -7.65
CA GLN A 111 20.53 -40.01 -7.07
C GLN A 111 21.08 -39.04 -8.13
N VAL A 112 20.49 -39.05 -9.34
CA VAL A 112 20.79 -38.11 -10.41
C VAL A 112 19.91 -36.88 -10.20
N PRO A 113 20.48 -35.65 -10.18
CA PRO A 113 19.68 -34.42 -10.06
C PRO A 113 18.65 -34.31 -11.18
N VAL A 114 17.42 -33.96 -10.83
CA VAL A 114 16.33 -33.72 -11.78
C VAL A 114 15.87 -32.28 -11.67
N THR A 115 15.62 -31.66 -12.80
CA THR A 115 15.05 -30.32 -12.88
C THR A 115 13.57 -30.43 -13.24
N ILE A 116 12.72 -29.77 -12.45
CA ILE A 116 11.29 -29.60 -12.75
C ILE A 116 11.11 -28.19 -13.25
N ASP A 117 10.50 -28.03 -14.40
CA ASP A 117 10.25 -26.74 -14.98
C ASP A 117 8.86 -26.23 -14.61
N PHE A 118 8.79 -24.98 -14.14
CA PHE A 118 7.54 -24.31 -13.91
C PHE A 118 7.46 -23.05 -14.78
N TYR A 119 6.53 -23.06 -15.73
CA TYR A 119 6.27 -21.92 -16.62
C TYR A 119 5.04 -21.20 -16.15
N ALA A 120 5.14 -19.89 -15.87
CA ALA A 120 3.99 -19.10 -15.45
C ALA A 120 3.98 -17.72 -16.10
N ASN A 121 2.79 -17.13 -16.22
CA ASN A 121 2.61 -15.80 -16.78
C ASN A 121 3.01 -14.72 -15.75
N SER A 122 4.22 -14.20 -15.89
CA SER A 122 4.77 -13.17 -14.98
C SER A 122 4.15 -11.78 -15.15
N ASN A 123 3.29 -11.56 -16.15
CA ASN A 123 2.53 -10.31 -16.25
C ASN A 123 1.53 -10.15 -15.09
N TYR A 124 1.10 -11.27 -14.50
CA TYR A 124 0.28 -11.30 -13.29
C TYR A 124 1.18 -11.55 -12.07
N PHE A 125 1.93 -10.54 -11.66
CA PHE A 125 3.00 -10.64 -10.66
C PHE A 125 2.61 -11.39 -9.37
N LEU A 126 1.44 -11.05 -8.79
CA LEU A 126 0.96 -11.70 -7.57
C LEU A 126 0.62 -13.18 -7.78
N ILE A 127 -0.05 -13.51 -8.91
CA ILE A 127 -0.39 -14.89 -9.27
C ILE A 127 0.88 -15.69 -9.51
N TYR A 128 1.84 -15.11 -10.25
CA TYR A 128 3.14 -15.74 -10.49
C TYR A 128 3.86 -16.07 -9.19
N GLY A 129 3.95 -15.10 -8.27
CA GLY A 129 4.62 -15.30 -6.97
C GLY A 129 3.95 -16.40 -6.13
N ALA A 130 2.63 -16.37 -6.02
CA ALA A 130 1.87 -17.38 -5.27
C ALA A 130 2.05 -18.79 -5.86
N LEU A 131 1.90 -18.93 -7.17
CA LEU A 131 2.09 -20.23 -7.85
C LEU A 131 3.52 -20.75 -7.73
N ALA A 132 4.52 -19.88 -7.90
CA ALA A 132 5.93 -20.28 -7.77
C ALA A 132 6.24 -20.78 -6.35
N ASN A 133 5.76 -20.07 -5.31
CA ASN A 133 5.94 -20.48 -3.93
C ASN A 133 5.24 -21.83 -3.64
N ALA A 134 4.04 -22.04 -4.15
CA ALA A 134 3.30 -23.30 -3.99
C ALA A 134 4.03 -24.48 -4.62
N VAL A 135 4.56 -24.32 -5.85
CA VAL A 135 5.32 -25.37 -6.54
C VAL A 135 6.63 -25.67 -5.80
N VAL A 136 7.38 -24.64 -5.40
CA VAL A 136 8.63 -24.82 -4.61
C VAL A 136 8.34 -25.51 -3.27
N GLY A 137 7.27 -25.10 -2.57
CA GLY A 137 6.84 -25.74 -1.34
C GLY A 137 6.52 -27.24 -1.51
N SER A 138 5.82 -27.59 -2.60
CA SER A 138 5.47 -28.96 -2.93
C SER A 138 6.69 -29.83 -3.26
N ILE A 139 7.65 -29.26 -3.99
CA ILE A 139 8.94 -29.93 -4.31
C ILE A 139 9.74 -30.15 -3.01
N ASN A 140 9.81 -29.19 -2.13
CA ASN A 140 10.50 -29.32 -0.85
C ASN A 140 9.87 -30.40 0.03
N ALA A 141 8.53 -30.43 0.11
CA ALA A 141 7.81 -31.45 0.86
C ALA A 141 8.09 -32.87 0.31
N LEU A 142 8.10 -33.03 -1.03
CA LEU A 142 8.46 -34.31 -1.65
C LEU A 142 9.91 -34.71 -1.36
N ASN A 143 10.84 -33.75 -1.43
CA ASN A 143 12.25 -33.98 -1.11
C ASN A 143 12.43 -34.43 0.36
N ASP A 144 11.73 -33.80 1.29
CA ASP A 144 11.80 -34.17 2.71
C ASP A 144 11.24 -35.58 2.94
N GLU A 145 10.15 -35.95 2.25
CA GLU A 145 9.59 -37.29 2.32
C GLU A 145 10.55 -38.38 1.75
N ILE A 146 11.16 -38.07 0.60
CA ILE A 146 12.17 -38.98 -0.01
C ILE A 146 13.37 -39.17 0.93
N ARG A 147 13.86 -38.09 1.51
CA ARG A 147 14.95 -38.16 2.51
C ARG A 147 14.56 -38.98 3.73
N PHE A 148 13.38 -38.75 4.28
CA PHE A 148 12.87 -39.50 5.43
C PHE A 148 12.81 -40.99 5.15
N LYS A 149 12.20 -41.41 4.02
CA LYS A 149 12.10 -42.81 3.62
C LYS A 149 13.48 -43.43 3.41
N ARG A 150 14.42 -42.72 2.81
CA ARG A 150 15.78 -43.21 2.60
C ARG A 150 16.55 -43.37 3.91
N ASN A 151 16.47 -42.40 4.81
CA ASN A 151 17.17 -42.44 6.11
C ASN A 151 16.58 -43.55 7.03
N ALA A 152 15.27 -43.82 6.93
CA ALA A 152 14.62 -44.92 7.66
C ALA A 152 15.05 -46.31 7.18
N GLN A 153 15.62 -46.45 5.99
CA GLN A 153 16.13 -47.72 5.43
C GLN A 153 17.60 -47.96 5.74
N ILE A 154 18.31 -46.96 6.26
CA ILE A 154 19.74 -47.05 6.58
C ILE A 154 19.87 -46.93 8.11
N GLU A 155 19.95 -48.05 8.80
CA GLU A 155 20.02 -48.14 10.28
C GLU A 155 21.28 -47.52 10.91
N GLU A 156 22.26 -47.10 10.13
CA GLU A 156 23.55 -46.52 10.55
C GLU A 156 24.08 -45.48 9.52
N ALA A 157 23.24 -44.60 8.99
CA ALA A 157 23.82 -43.47 8.30
C ALA A 157 24.08 -42.36 9.33
N GLU A 158 25.34 -42.05 9.56
CA GLU A 158 25.78 -40.76 10.11
C GLU A 158 24.80 -39.69 9.63
N LEU A 159 24.30 -38.86 10.56
CA LEU A 159 23.49 -37.67 10.29
C LEU A 159 24.21 -36.86 9.22
N GLY A 160 24.00 -37.30 7.96
CA GLY A 160 24.58 -36.65 6.82
C GLY A 160 24.11 -35.21 6.82
N THR A 161 25.06 -34.33 6.89
CA THR A 161 24.96 -32.87 6.87
C THR A 161 23.64 -32.42 6.28
N ASP A 162 22.72 -32.02 7.17
CA ASP A 162 21.53 -31.33 6.79
C ASP A 162 21.98 -30.12 5.97
N GLY A 163 21.77 -30.16 4.67
CA GLY A 163 22.01 -29.02 3.82
C GLY A 163 21.26 -27.82 4.42
N ILE A 164 21.74 -26.62 4.13
CA ILE A 164 21.14 -25.37 4.62
C ILE A 164 19.63 -25.41 4.34
N LYS A 165 18.80 -25.43 5.41
CA LYS A 165 17.34 -25.33 5.31
C LYS A 165 16.93 -23.87 5.43
N ILE A 166 16.26 -23.34 4.44
CA ILE A 166 15.64 -22.01 4.51
C ILE A 166 14.23 -22.22 5.08
N ARG A 167 13.94 -21.57 6.20
CA ARG A 167 12.60 -21.45 6.75
C ARG A 167 12.14 -19.99 6.62
N PRO A 168 11.40 -19.63 5.57
CA PRO A 168 10.86 -18.29 5.45
C PRO A 168 9.84 -18.05 6.58
N ILE A 169 9.94 -16.91 7.24
CA ILE A 169 8.99 -16.46 8.26
C ILE A 169 8.53 -15.07 7.83
N ALA A 170 7.27 -14.97 7.43
CA ALA A 170 6.67 -13.69 7.09
C ALA A 170 6.45 -12.87 8.36
N LEU A 171 7.15 -11.72 8.47
CA LEU A 171 6.99 -10.78 9.58
C LEU A 171 5.98 -9.69 9.17
N TYR A 172 5.13 -9.27 10.11
CA TYR A 172 4.18 -8.15 9.98
C TYR A 172 3.04 -8.34 8.96
N ASN A 173 3.07 -9.40 8.17
CA ASN A 173 2.00 -9.83 7.27
C ASN A 173 2.02 -11.36 7.16
N PRO A 174 1.64 -12.10 8.23
CA PRO A 174 1.72 -13.55 8.26
C PRO A 174 0.85 -14.25 7.22
N SER A 175 -0.25 -13.60 6.80
CA SER A 175 -1.11 -14.10 5.73
C SER A 175 -0.50 -13.89 4.33
N GLU A 176 0.58 -13.11 4.21
CA GLU A 176 1.14 -12.63 2.94
C GLU A 176 0.08 -11.96 2.04
N GLY A 177 -1.01 -11.52 2.67
CA GLY A 177 -2.20 -11.00 2.02
C GLY A 177 -2.05 -9.56 1.54
N TYR A 178 -2.79 -9.24 0.49
CA TYR A 178 -2.76 -7.90 -0.12
C TYR A 178 -3.40 -6.84 0.77
N LEU A 179 -4.42 -7.20 1.56
CA LEU A 179 -5.10 -6.27 2.48
C LEU A 179 -4.14 -5.68 3.52
N ASN A 180 -3.35 -6.53 4.18
CA ASN A 180 -2.38 -6.09 5.17
C ASN A 180 -1.25 -5.25 4.54
N TYR A 181 -0.77 -5.65 3.36
CA TYR A 181 0.34 -5.00 2.69
C TYR A 181 -0.03 -3.63 2.12
N ALA A 182 -1.04 -3.58 1.24
CA ALA A 182 -1.30 -2.39 0.45
C ALA A 182 -2.34 -1.46 1.08
N LEU A 183 -3.38 -2.01 1.71
CA LEU A 183 -4.55 -1.23 2.11
C LEU A 183 -4.21 -0.19 3.18
N SER A 184 -3.34 -0.53 4.13
CA SER A 184 -2.89 0.40 5.15
C SER A 184 -2.21 1.63 4.56
N SER A 185 -1.32 1.44 3.59
CA SER A 185 -0.60 2.52 2.91
C SER A 185 -1.53 3.34 2.02
N VAL A 186 -2.40 2.66 1.28
CA VAL A 186 -3.37 3.31 0.40
C VAL A 186 -4.37 4.17 1.17
N PHE A 187 -4.83 3.73 2.34
CA PHE A 187 -5.73 4.53 3.17
C PHE A 187 -5.09 5.83 3.65
N ILE A 188 -3.81 5.79 4.03
CA ILE A 188 -3.05 7.00 4.37
C ILE A 188 -2.95 7.92 3.14
N PHE A 189 -2.66 7.35 1.97
CA PHE A 189 -2.56 8.10 0.73
C PHE A 189 -3.89 8.74 0.33
N ILE A 190 -5.01 8.02 0.43
CA ILE A 190 -6.36 8.56 0.16
C ILE A 190 -6.66 9.74 1.09
N LEU A 191 -6.43 9.58 2.39
CA LEU A 191 -6.64 10.68 3.35
C LEU A 191 -5.77 11.89 3.02
N HIS A 192 -4.49 11.67 2.65
CA HIS A 192 -3.62 12.75 2.21
C HIS A 192 -4.20 13.50 0.99
N GLN A 193 -4.66 12.79 -0.04
CA GLN A 193 -5.23 13.40 -1.24
C GLN A 193 -6.50 14.21 -0.91
N VAL A 194 -7.37 13.66 -0.08
CA VAL A 194 -8.59 14.36 0.34
C VAL A 194 -8.26 15.62 1.16
N MET A 195 -7.25 15.54 2.05
CA MET A 195 -6.77 16.71 2.81
C MET A 195 -6.21 17.80 1.89
N LEU A 196 -5.40 17.42 0.89
CA LEU A 196 -4.89 18.36 -0.09
C LEU A 196 -6.01 19.02 -0.90
N ILE A 197 -6.95 18.24 -1.42
CA ILE A 197 -8.06 18.76 -2.24
C ILE A 197 -8.92 19.70 -1.40
N THR A 198 -9.38 19.27 -0.24
CA THR A 198 -10.31 20.06 0.57
C THR A 198 -9.72 21.37 1.07
N SER A 199 -8.46 21.32 1.57
CA SER A 199 -7.80 22.51 2.08
C SER A 199 -7.37 23.48 0.96
N SER A 200 -6.94 22.93 -0.20
CA SER A 200 -6.57 23.78 -1.35
C SER A 200 -7.79 24.42 -2.01
N MET A 201 -8.85 23.65 -2.22
CA MET A 201 -10.12 24.12 -2.76
C MET A 201 -10.71 25.25 -1.89
N PHE A 202 -10.81 25.00 -0.57
CA PHE A 202 -11.34 26.01 0.35
C PHE A 202 -10.46 27.25 0.46
N THR A 203 -9.14 27.11 0.38
CA THR A 203 -8.23 28.28 0.40
C THR A 203 -8.33 29.06 -0.90
N SER A 204 -8.40 28.39 -2.04
CA SER A 204 -8.57 29.02 -3.36
C SER A 204 -9.87 29.83 -3.44
N SER A 205 -11.02 29.25 -2.99
CA SER A 205 -12.32 29.93 -3.02
C SER A 205 -12.35 31.22 -2.18
N ARG A 206 -11.56 31.29 -1.08
CA ARG A 206 -11.51 32.44 -0.18
C ARG A 206 -10.22 33.25 -0.28
N ARG A 207 -9.43 33.02 -1.31
CA ARG A 207 -8.11 33.61 -1.47
C ARG A 207 -8.12 35.13 -1.43
N LEU A 208 -9.05 35.76 -2.13
CA LEU A 208 -9.16 37.23 -2.18
C LEU A 208 -9.63 37.83 -0.85
N GLU A 209 -10.59 37.18 -0.19
CA GLU A 209 -11.03 37.57 1.15
C GLU A 209 -9.87 37.58 2.16
N LEU A 210 -9.06 36.50 2.13
CA LEU A 210 -7.89 36.39 3.00
C LEU A 210 -6.80 37.40 2.66
N ALA A 211 -6.61 37.73 1.39
CA ALA A 211 -5.63 38.70 0.95
C ALA A 211 -5.87 40.13 1.48
N LEU A 212 -7.13 40.47 1.82
CA LEU A 212 -7.46 41.79 2.39
C LEU A 212 -7.05 41.91 3.87
N LEU A 213 -6.70 40.82 4.54
CA LEU A 213 -6.34 40.76 5.94
C LEU A 213 -4.85 41.06 6.17
N ASP A 214 -4.50 41.43 7.41
CA ASP A 214 -3.12 41.50 7.86
C ASP A 214 -2.51 40.09 8.08
N LYS A 215 -1.17 39.97 7.98
CA LYS A 215 -0.46 38.70 8.15
C LYS A 215 -0.87 37.95 9.42
N LYS A 216 -1.04 38.66 10.56
CA LYS A 216 -1.48 38.09 11.84
C LYS A 216 -2.89 37.50 11.73
N GLN A 217 -3.79 38.20 11.09
CA GLN A 217 -5.18 37.77 10.89
C GLN A 217 -5.25 36.57 9.92
N ILE A 218 -4.44 36.60 8.84
CA ILE A 218 -4.30 35.47 7.90
C ILE A 218 -3.84 34.23 8.68
N ALA A 219 -2.77 34.34 9.48
CA ALA A 219 -2.26 33.24 10.28
C ALA A 219 -3.29 32.69 11.26
N LEU A 220 -4.03 33.58 11.98
CA LEU A 220 -5.09 33.17 12.91
C LEU A 220 -6.24 32.43 12.22
N ARG A 221 -6.65 32.91 11.02
CA ARG A 221 -7.69 32.22 10.23
C ARG A 221 -7.20 30.87 9.71
N LEU A 222 -5.96 30.79 9.22
CA LEU A 222 -5.38 29.51 8.79
C LEU A 222 -5.28 28.53 9.97
N CYS A 223 -4.82 28.95 11.15
CA CYS A 223 -4.81 28.09 12.34
C CYS A 223 -6.21 27.57 12.69
N ALA A 224 -7.21 28.46 12.73
CA ALA A 224 -8.59 28.05 13.02
C ALA A 224 -9.12 27.05 11.97
N ARG A 225 -8.84 27.29 10.70
CA ARG A 225 -9.21 26.40 9.60
C ARG A 225 -8.55 25.02 9.72
N LEU A 226 -7.23 24.97 9.96
CA LEU A 226 -6.51 23.73 10.17
C LEU A 226 -7.11 22.92 11.32
N LEU A 227 -7.46 23.57 12.45
CA LEU A 227 -8.10 22.90 13.58
C LEU A 227 -9.47 22.33 13.23
N VAL A 228 -10.29 23.03 12.44
CA VAL A 228 -11.60 22.52 11.99
C VAL A 228 -11.41 21.30 11.10
N PHE A 229 -10.53 21.35 10.10
CA PHE A 229 -10.25 20.21 9.25
C PHE A 229 -9.65 19.05 10.03
N MET A 230 -8.71 19.31 10.95
CA MET A 230 -8.13 18.26 11.80
C MET A 230 -9.20 17.55 12.63
N GLY A 231 -10.15 18.29 13.19
CA GLY A 231 -11.29 17.70 13.92
C GLY A 231 -12.09 16.74 13.02
N ALA A 232 -12.42 17.16 11.80
CA ALA A 232 -13.13 16.32 10.85
C ALA A 232 -12.29 15.09 10.40
N PHE A 233 -11.02 15.28 10.05
CA PHE A 233 -10.15 14.20 9.63
C PHE A 233 -9.75 13.25 10.76
N SER A 234 -9.75 13.69 12.02
CA SER A 234 -9.58 12.81 13.18
C SER A 234 -10.66 11.73 13.24
N VAL A 235 -11.89 12.06 12.86
CA VAL A 235 -12.98 11.07 12.75
C VAL A 235 -12.65 10.04 11.69
N PHE A 236 -12.10 10.44 10.53
CA PHE A 236 -11.72 9.51 9.47
C PHE A 236 -10.46 8.70 9.79
N ILE A 237 -9.51 9.25 10.54
CA ILE A 237 -8.39 8.47 11.08
C ILE A 237 -8.91 7.34 11.99
N LEU A 238 -9.80 7.66 12.91
CA LEU A 238 -10.42 6.66 13.80
C LEU A 238 -11.28 5.65 13.02
N TRP A 239 -11.98 6.11 11.99
CA TRP A 239 -12.77 5.26 11.10
C TRP A 239 -11.88 4.28 10.33
N TYR A 240 -10.79 4.75 9.72
CA TYR A 240 -9.90 3.93 8.90
C TYR A 240 -9.06 2.98 9.75
N PHE A 241 -8.27 3.50 10.69
CA PHE A 241 -7.39 2.69 11.54
C PHE A 241 -8.12 1.94 12.66
N GLY A 242 -9.31 2.38 13.04
CA GLY A 242 -10.15 1.72 14.02
C GLY A 242 -11.13 0.75 13.37
N ALA A 243 -12.26 1.29 12.87
CA ALA A 243 -13.39 0.50 12.41
C ALA A 243 -13.09 -0.34 11.17
N LEU A 244 -12.53 0.27 10.10
CA LEU A 244 -12.27 -0.45 8.85
C LEU A 244 -11.18 -1.51 8.99
N PHE A 245 -10.09 -1.23 9.71
CA PHE A 245 -9.05 -2.22 9.97
C PHE A 245 -9.61 -3.43 10.73
N SER A 246 -10.49 -3.19 11.73
CA SER A 246 -11.16 -4.29 12.43
C SER A 246 -12.13 -5.05 11.53
N PHE A 247 -12.86 -4.35 10.65
CA PHE A 247 -13.83 -4.95 9.74
C PHE A 247 -13.18 -5.83 8.67
N TYR A 248 -12.05 -5.37 8.11
CA TYR A 248 -11.31 -6.10 7.08
C TYR A 248 -10.24 -7.06 7.63
N GLY A 249 -10.12 -7.19 8.95
CA GLY A 249 -9.13 -8.10 9.58
C GLY A 249 -7.69 -7.66 9.40
N ILE A 250 -7.43 -6.37 9.16
CA ILE A 250 -6.06 -5.84 9.02
C ILE A 250 -5.39 -5.82 10.39
N GLU A 251 -4.24 -6.46 10.47
CA GLU A 251 -3.48 -6.59 11.71
C GLU A 251 -2.93 -5.25 12.20
N ARG A 252 -2.94 -5.08 13.51
CA ARG A 252 -2.44 -3.88 14.20
C ARG A 252 -1.61 -4.33 15.39
N HIS A 253 -0.33 -4.01 15.35
CA HIS A 253 0.60 -4.37 16.42
C HIS A 253 0.99 -3.15 17.27
N GLY A 254 0.72 -1.92 16.77
CA GLY A 254 1.09 -0.68 17.41
C GLY A 254 0.06 -0.12 18.39
N SER A 255 0.48 0.83 19.21
CA SER A 255 -0.41 1.56 20.10
C SER A 255 -1.33 2.52 19.34
N ALA A 256 -2.64 2.35 19.47
CA ALA A 256 -3.64 3.22 18.83
C ALA A 256 -3.47 4.70 19.21
N LEU A 257 -3.07 4.98 20.46
CA LEU A 257 -2.80 6.35 20.92
C LEU A 257 -1.59 6.95 20.19
N MET A 258 -0.50 6.18 20.04
CA MET A 258 0.69 6.64 19.32
C MET A 258 0.39 6.92 17.85
N VAL A 259 -0.35 6.03 17.19
CA VAL A 259 -0.80 6.22 15.80
C VAL A 259 -1.65 7.49 15.69
N PHE A 260 -2.61 7.68 16.58
CA PHE A 260 -3.47 8.87 16.58
C PHE A 260 -2.69 10.16 16.81
N LEU A 261 -1.82 10.23 17.83
CA LEU A 261 -1.01 11.42 18.11
C LEU A 261 -0.08 11.78 16.95
N ASN A 262 0.56 10.79 16.34
CA ASN A 262 1.43 11.01 15.18
C ASN A 262 0.64 11.36 13.91
N SER A 263 -0.62 10.94 13.80
CA SER A 263 -1.49 11.37 12.70
C SER A 263 -1.83 12.86 12.73
N LEU A 264 -1.80 13.51 13.91
CA LEU A 264 -2.03 14.96 14.01
C LEU A 264 -0.99 15.78 13.25
N ILE A 265 0.29 15.41 13.32
CA ILE A 265 1.34 16.11 12.58
C ILE A 265 1.25 15.84 11.06
N PHE A 266 0.89 14.61 10.69
CA PHE A 266 0.62 14.27 9.29
C PHE A 266 -0.54 15.12 8.72
N MET A 267 -1.64 15.26 9.47
CA MET A 267 -2.76 16.11 9.08
C MET A 267 -2.35 17.58 8.96
N LEU A 268 -1.57 18.11 9.91
CA LEU A 268 -1.07 19.49 9.85
C LEU A 268 -0.24 19.73 8.58
N ALA A 269 0.68 18.82 8.27
CA ALA A 269 1.53 18.92 7.08
C ALA A 269 0.70 18.90 5.78
N ALA A 270 -0.20 17.92 5.64
CA ALA A 270 -1.01 17.75 4.44
C ALA A 270 -1.99 18.92 4.22
N LEU A 271 -2.73 19.32 5.27
CA LEU A 271 -3.69 20.42 5.21
C LEU A 271 -2.99 21.78 4.96
N SER A 272 -1.82 21.98 5.56
CA SER A 272 -1.04 23.20 5.35
C SER A 272 -0.48 23.28 3.93
N LEU A 273 0.06 22.17 3.39
CA LEU A 273 0.52 22.11 2.01
C LEU A 273 -0.65 22.34 1.03
N GLY A 274 -1.82 21.74 1.27
CA GLY A 274 -3.01 22.01 0.47
C GLY A 274 -3.44 23.46 0.53
N SER A 275 -3.42 24.09 1.71
CA SER A 275 -3.71 25.53 1.84
C SER A 275 -2.70 26.39 1.09
N PHE A 276 -1.41 26.03 1.10
CA PHE A 276 -0.37 26.71 0.33
C PHE A 276 -0.62 26.60 -1.17
N LEU A 277 -0.94 25.40 -1.69
CA LEU A 277 -1.31 25.21 -3.09
C LEU A 277 -2.53 26.04 -3.48
N GLY A 278 -3.57 26.08 -2.63
CA GLY A 278 -4.77 26.87 -2.85
C GLY A 278 -4.52 28.39 -2.88
N ALA A 279 -3.49 28.86 -2.18
CA ALA A 279 -3.09 30.27 -2.25
C ALA A 279 -2.50 30.69 -3.62
N TRP A 280 -1.98 29.75 -4.40
CA TRP A 280 -1.45 29.98 -5.74
C TRP A 280 -2.49 29.82 -6.84
N ILE A 281 -3.44 28.93 -6.68
CA ILE A 281 -4.41 28.55 -7.69
C ILE A 281 -5.63 29.49 -7.63
N LYS A 282 -6.01 30.09 -8.77
CA LYS A 282 -7.10 31.07 -8.82
C LYS A 282 -8.50 30.45 -8.77
N ASN A 283 -8.65 29.29 -9.41
CA ASN A 283 -9.93 28.59 -9.54
C ASN A 283 -9.91 27.32 -8.68
N GLU A 284 -10.89 27.21 -7.79
CA GLU A 284 -11.01 26.06 -6.90
C GLU A 284 -11.16 24.72 -7.63
N ALA A 285 -11.77 24.69 -8.80
CA ALA A 285 -11.89 23.45 -9.60
C ALA A 285 -10.52 22.96 -10.10
N HIS A 286 -9.60 23.86 -10.42
CA HIS A 286 -8.25 23.49 -10.86
C HIS A 286 -7.43 22.83 -9.73
N THR A 287 -7.70 23.17 -8.47
CA THR A 287 -7.00 22.54 -7.34
C THR A 287 -7.27 21.03 -7.30
N THR A 288 -8.53 20.65 -7.45
CA THR A 288 -8.94 19.25 -7.52
C THR A 288 -8.30 18.52 -8.70
N GLN A 289 -8.32 19.14 -9.89
CA GLN A 289 -7.74 18.54 -11.09
C GLN A 289 -6.23 18.30 -10.94
N ILE A 290 -5.48 19.27 -10.41
CA ILE A 290 -4.02 19.17 -10.22
C ILE A 290 -3.70 18.02 -9.25
N VAL A 291 -4.41 17.94 -8.12
CA VAL A 291 -4.18 16.89 -7.13
C VAL A 291 -4.57 15.52 -7.69
N LEU A 292 -5.69 15.39 -8.40
CA LEU A 292 -6.10 14.13 -9.02
C LEU A 292 -5.12 13.66 -10.11
N ILE A 293 -4.66 14.54 -10.98
CA ILE A 293 -3.68 14.18 -12.02
C ILE A 293 -2.36 13.73 -11.39
N SER A 294 -1.92 14.38 -10.30
CA SER A 294 -0.70 14.00 -9.59
C SER A 294 -0.83 12.71 -8.79
N SER A 295 -2.05 12.26 -8.48
CA SER A 295 -2.28 11.10 -7.59
C SER A 295 -1.67 9.81 -8.14
N LEU A 296 -1.88 9.51 -9.44
CA LEU A 296 -1.38 8.27 -10.03
C LEU A 296 0.15 8.21 -10.09
N PRO A 297 0.89 9.23 -10.58
CA PRO A 297 2.34 9.22 -10.46
C PRO A 297 2.84 9.13 -9.01
N LEU A 298 2.20 9.87 -8.10
CA LEU A 298 2.62 9.89 -6.70
C LEU A 298 2.48 8.52 -6.03
N ILE A 299 1.39 7.78 -6.25
CA ILE A 299 1.16 6.50 -5.58
C ILE A 299 2.30 5.50 -5.84
N PHE A 300 2.84 5.48 -7.08
CA PHE A 300 3.97 4.63 -7.43
C PHE A 300 5.28 5.04 -6.75
N MET A 301 5.41 6.30 -6.35
CA MET A 301 6.62 6.83 -5.72
C MET A 301 6.58 6.76 -4.18
N MET A 302 5.46 6.32 -3.57
CA MET A 302 5.31 6.36 -2.10
C MET A 302 6.05 5.25 -1.35
N GLY A 303 6.77 4.38 -2.03
CA GLY A 303 7.61 3.35 -1.40
C GLY A 303 6.89 2.03 -1.09
N PHE A 304 5.56 1.94 -1.24
CA PHE A 304 4.82 0.70 -1.00
C PHE A 304 4.44 -0.04 -2.29
N VAL A 305 4.29 0.63 -3.41
CA VAL A 305 4.09 -0.01 -4.72
C VAL A 305 5.43 -0.33 -5.37
N TRP A 306 6.38 0.60 -5.31
CA TRP A 306 7.74 0.45 -5.80
C TRP A 306 8.72 0.87 -4.71
N PRO A 307 9.79 0.07 -4.43
CA PRO A 307 10.75 0.40 -3.37
C PRO A 307 11.38 1.78 -3.58
N PHE A 308 11.39 2.59 -2.50
CA PHE A 308 11.91 3.95 -2.55
C PHE A 308 13.38 4.01 -3.01
N GLU A 309 14.20 3.05 -2.57
CA GLU A 309 15.63 2.95 -2.92
C GLU A 309 15.86 2.67 -4.40
N SER A 310 14.87 2.09 -5.09
CA SER A 310 14.92 1.80 -6.53
C SER A 310 14.48 2.96 -7.40
N LEU A 311 14.01 4.07 -6.80
CA LEU A 311 13.66 5.27 -7.55
C LEU A 311 14.93 6.03 -7.99
N PRO A 312 14.93 6.69 -9.16
CA PRO A 312 15.97 7.66 -9.53
C PRO A 312 16.16 8.74 -8.47
N SER A 313 17.40 9.17 -8.21
CA SER A 313 17.75 10.10 -7.12
C SER A 313 16.93 11.40 -7.12
N TYR A 314 16.63 11.95 -8.29
CA TYR A 314 15.81 13.16 -8.41
C TYR A 314 14.35 12.95 -7.95
N LEU A 315 13.78 11.75 -8.16
CA LEU A 315 12.46 11.40 -7.65
C LEU A 315 12.50 11.16 -6.14
N GLN A 316 13.57 10.54 -5.62
CA GLN A 316 13.74 10.38 -4.17
C GLN A 316 13.72 11.74 -3.46
N VAL A 317 14.41 12.75 -4.00
CA VAL A 317 14.40 14.12 -3.46
C VAL A 317 13.00 14.74 -3.58
N PHE A 318 12.33 14.58 -4.71
CA PHE A 318 10.98 15.11 -4.92
C PHE A 318 9.97 14.54 -3.93
N VAL A 319 10.02 13.25 -3.69
CA VAL A 319 9.08 12.54 -2.79
C VAL A 319 9.21 13.03 -1.34
N GLN A 320 10.39 13.49 -0.92
CA GLN A 320 10.63 14.03 0.43
C GLN A 320 9.77 15.28 0.76
N ILE A 321 9.28 16.00 -0.24
CA ILE A 321 8.38 17.14 -0.02
C ILE A 321 6.89 16.73 0.08
N VAL A 322 6.58 15.46 -0.15
CA VAL A 322 5.19 14.97 -0.17
C VAL A 322 4.82 14.38 1.20
N PRO A 323 3.87 14.98 1.94
CA PRO A 323 3.48 14.47 3.27
C PRO A 323 3.06 13.01 3.28
N ALA A 324 2.47 12.50 2.17
CA ALA A 324 2.04 11.11 2.08
C ALA A 324 3.17 10.11 2.28
N TYR A 325 4.35 10.36 1.71
CA TYR A 325 5.52 9.50 1.88
C TYR A 325 5.90 9.34 3.36
N HIS A 326 6.02 10.47 4.04
CA HIS A 326 6.33 10.46 5.47
C HIS A 326 5.18 9.92 6.33
N GLY A 327 3.94 10.21 5.95
CA GLY A 327 2.76 9.69 6.63
C GLY A 327 2.65 8.17 6.54
N ILE A 328 2.89 7.58 5.37
CA ILE A 328 2.89 6.14 5.14
C ILE A 328 4.01 5.48 5.94
N SER A 329 5.23 6.02 5.86
CA SER A 329 6.38 5.50 6.59
C SER A 329 6.22 5.61 8.11
N LEU A 330 5.69 6.74 8.61
CA LEU A 330 5.47 6.98 10.03
C LEU A 330 4.34 6.11 10.59
N LEU A 331 3.15 6.25 10.02
CA LEU A 331 1.94 5.59 10.57
C LEU A 331 1.91 4.10 10.29
N GLY A 332 2.40 3.66 9.10
CA GLY A 332 2.47 2.25 8.74
C GLY A 332 3.43 1.48 9.65
N ARG A 333 4.65 2.01 9.89
CA ARG A 333 5.62 1.36 10.79
C ARG A 333 5.15 1.34 12.25
N LEU A 334 4.57 2.45 12.74
CA LEU A 334 4.02 2.51 14.10
C LEU A 334 2.83 1.54 14.28
N ASN A 335 1.95 1.42 13.28
CA ASN A 335 0.73 0.64 13.40
C ASN A 335 0.96 -0.85 13.15
N GLN A 336 1.70 -1.22 12.10
CA GLN A 336 1.83 -2.60 11.66
C GLN A 336 3.11 -3.29 12.12
N MET A 337 4.23 -2.54 12.27
CA MET A 337 5.53 -3.11 12.59
C MET A 337 5.91 -2.93 14.06
N HIS A 338 5.02 -2.36 14.89
CA HIS A 338 5.31 -2.05 16.30
C HIS A 338 6.63 -1.29 16.48
N ALA A 339 6.96 -0.42 15.50
CA ALA A 339 8.19 0.37 15.55
C ALA A 339 8.15 1.36 16.73
N GLU A 340 9.28 1.62 17.35
CA GLU A 340 9.41 2.66 18.34
C GLU A 340 9.43 4.05 17.68
N PHE A 341 9.04 5.08 18.43
CA PHE A 341 9.04 6.45 17.88
C PHE A 341 10.40 6.88 17.34
N ILE A 342 11.50 6.43 17.96
CA ILE A 342 12.85 6.77 17.51
C ILE A 342 13.13 6.29 16.08
N ASP A 343 12.61 5.12 15.70
CA ASP A 343 12.83 4.51 14.39
C ASP A 343 12.15 5.27 13.24
N VAL A 344 11.11 6.04 13.57
CA VAL A 344 10.29 6.80 12.62
C VAL A 344 10.41 8.32 12.81
N SER A 345 11.21 8.76 13.76
CA SER A 345 11.36 10.16 14.14
C SER A 345 11.75 11.09 12.98
N ILE A 346 12.55 10.60 12.04
CA ILE A 346 12.95 11.35 10.83
C ILE A 346 11.73 11.78 10.01
N HIS A 347 10.74 10.89 9.86
CA HIS A 347 9.51 11.19 9.14
C HIS A 347 8.63 12.18 9.90
N PHE A 348 8.61 12.08 11.22
CA PHE A 348 7.90 13.02 12.09
C PHE A 348 8.48 14.43 11.95
N TYR A 349 9.80 14.60 12.03
CA TYR A 349 10.44 15.90 11.87
C TYR A 349 10.33 16.46 10.45
N ALA A 350 10.35 15.60 9.44
CA ALA A 350 10.10 16.01 8.05
C ALA A 350 8.68 16.58 7.88
N LEU A 351 7.66 15.96 8.49
CA LEU A 351 6.29 16.48 8.49
C LEU A 351 6.19 17.83 9.19
N ILE A 352 6.90 18.04 10.32
CA ILE A 352 6.98 19.35 10.98
C ILE A 352 7.59 20.38 10.03
N ALA A 353 8.68 20.05 9.34
CA ALA A 353 9.33 20.95 8.40
C ALA A 353 8.39 21.34 7.24
N ILE A 354 7.71 20.36 6.64
CA ILE A 354 6.72 20.58 5.59
C ILE A 354 5.59 21.48 6.08
N PHE A 355 5.06 21.22 7.29
CA PHE A 355 4.03 22.06 7.91
C PHE A 355 4.50 23.51 8.04
N ILE A 356 5.67 23.76 8.64
CA ILE A 356 6.19 25.11 8.89
C ILE A 356 6.40 25.85 7.57
N VAL A 357 7.09 25.22 6.61
CA VAL A 357 7.39 25.83 5.30
C VAL A 357 6.10 26.16 4.54
N SER A 358 5.16 25.22 4.48
CA SER A 358 3.89 25.40 3.78
C SER A 358 3.00 26.45 4.45
N PHE A 359 2.94 26.46 5.78
CA PHE A 359 2.15 27.43 6.54
C PHE A 359 2.68 28.87 6.35
N ILE A 360 3.99 29.04 6.55
CA ILE A 360 4.65 30.34 6.36
C ILE A 360 4.50 30.79 4.90
N GLY A 361 4.77 29.90 3.95
CA GLY A 361 4.62 30.19 2.52
C GLY A 361 3.19 30.59 2.14
N CYS A 362 2.17 29.95 2.72
CA CYS A 362 0.77 30.31 2.53
C CYS A 362 0.47 31.74 3.03
N VAL A 363 0.91 32.06 4.26
CA VAL A 363 0.73 33.42 4.85
C VAL A 363 1.40 34.48 3.99
N PHE A 364 2.64 34.23 3.56
CA PHE A 364 3.38 35.17 2.71
C PHE A 364 2.71 35.36 1.35
N LYS A 365 2.29 34.27 0.71
CA LYS A 365 1.63 34.32 -0.60
C LYS A 365 0.31 35.10 -0.53
N LEU A 366 -0.54 34.81 0.45
CA LEU A 366 -1.80 35.52 0.62
C LEU A 366 -1.58 37.00 0.92
N SER A 367 -0.59 37.35 1.76
CA SER A 367 -0.29 38.75 2.07
C SER A 367 0.32 39.53 0.88
N SER A 368 1.00 38.86 -0.04
CA SER A 368 1.54 39.49 -1.23
C SER A 368 0.46 39.86 -2.25
N LEU A 369 -0.66 39.15 -2.26
CA LEU A 369 -1.80 39.45 -3.13
C LEU A 369 -2.47 40.79 -2.78
N LYS A 370 -2.46 41.20 -1.50
CA LYS A 370 -2.97 42.49 -1.04
C LYS A 370 -2.28 43.64 -1.78
N LYS A 371 -0.95 43.61 -1.81
CA LYS A 371 -0.15 44.66 -2.49
C LYS A 371 -0.43 44.71 -4.00
N ALA A 372 -0.71 43.56 -4.62
CA ALA A 372 -1.04 43.53 -6.04
C ALA A 372 -2.46 44.08 -6.32
N CYS A 373 -3.40 43.94 -5.40
CA CYS A 373 -4.75 44.51 -5.51
C CYS A 373 -4.78 46.00 -5.19
N GLU A 374 -3.88 46.52 -4.35
CA GLU A 374 -3.77 47.94 -4.01
C GLU A 374 -3.05 48.76 -5.12
N ASN A 375 -2.24 48.10 -5.96
CA ASN A 375 -1.47 48.71 -7.04
C ASN A 375 -2.14 48.56 -8.43
N ALA A 376 -3.29 47.89 -8.54
CA ALA A 376 -4.09 47.73 -9.76
C ALA A 376 -5.35 48.57 -9.71
#